data_e7c04936a1f7bebee26c01fd7f12894e
#
_entry.id   e7c04936a1f7bebee26c01fd7f12894e
#
_cell.length_a   1.000
_cell.length_b   1.000
_cell.length_c   1.000
_cell.angle_alpha   90.00
_cell.angle_beta   90.00
_cell.angle_gamma   90.00
#
_symmetry.space_group_name_H-M   'P 1'
#
loop_
_entity.id
_entity.type
_entity.pdbx_description
1 polymer ?
#
loop_
_entity_poly.entity_id
_entity_poly.type
_entity_poly.pdbx_seq_one_letter_code
_entity_poly.pdbx_strand_id
1 'polypeptide(L)'
;MIREVMKICGLDCDEICAALAEFADRGVDFTVEENCLDAKIVMTSELDAKSFDAVKSAVYNLFAEQVYSAEDRELHELAAQLLSINGKTLAVAESLTGGEICSRLTSVPGISANFYEGVVCYNRGAKMSRLHIPKALLGAYGAVSRETAYAMVRGLLEPPVDLGLATTGLAGPQGDEGKPVGLVYIGVGAGDFITVFEKRFTGDRNRIRNSAANTALFYLVRYLRVDILQL
;
A
#
# COMPACT_ATOMS: atom_id res chain seq x y z
N MET A 1 9.42 29.24 -14.92
CA MET A 1 9.19 27.77 -14.94
C MET A 1 8.67 27.33 -13.58
N ILE A 2 7.49 26.74 -13.53
CA ILE A 2 6.87 26.14 -12.35
C ILE A 2 7.18 24.64 -12.37
N ARG A 3 7.46 24.03 -11.20
CA ARG A 3 7.67 22.61 -11.06
C ARG A 3 6.94 22.10 -9.82
N GLU A 4 6.09 21.09 -9.99
CA GLU A 4 5.33 20.43 -8.93
C GLU A 4 5.46 18.91 -9.02
N VAL A 5 5.31 18.25 -7.89
CA VAL A 5 5.39 16.79 -7.79
C VAL A 5 4.07 16.25 -7.23
N MET A 6 3.64 15.12 -7.77
CA MET A 6 2.53 14.34 -7.23
C MET A 6 2.96 12.87 -7.14
N LYS A 7 2.72 12.26 -5.99
CA LYS A 7 2.94 10.81 -5.78
C LYS A 7 1.61 10.09 -5.77
N ILE A 8 1.51 9.02 -6.56
CA ILE A 8 0.31 8.18 -6.68
C ILE A 8 0.66 6.70 -6.54
N CYS A 9 -0.32 5.87 -6.12
CA CYS A 9 -0.13 4.43 -6.04
C CYS A 9 -1.34 3.68 -6.64
N GLY A 10 -1.05 2.59 -7.33
CA GLY A 10 -2.06 1.64 -7.82
C GLY A 10 -2.29 1.62 -9.32
N LEU A 11 -1.55 2.43 -10.10
CA LEU A 11 -1.56 2.45 -11.56
C LEU A 11 -0.16 2.17 -12.11
N ASP A 12 -0.07 1.53 -13.27
CA ASP A 12 1.18 1.37 -13.99
C ASP A 12 1.49 2.59 -14.90
N CYS A 13 2.70 2.58 -15.49
CA CYS A 13 3.15 3.69 -16.33
C CYS A 13 2.25 3.93 -17.54
N ASP A 14 1.76 2.85 -18.17
CA ASP A 14 0.92 2.97 -19.37
C ASP A 14 -0.46 3.56 -19.03
N GLU A 15 -1.07 3.12 -17.92
CA GLU A 15 -2.33 3.66 -17.41
C GLU A 15 -2.21 5.15 -17.08
N ILE A 16 -1.10 5.54 -16.41
CA ILE A 16 -0.84 6.94 -16.04
C ILE A 16 -0.64 7.80 -17.28
N CYS A 17 0.22 7.36 -18.22
CA CYS A 17 0.50 8.10 -19.45
C CYS A 17 -0.75 8.25 -20.32
N ALA A 18 -1.56 7.20 -20.44
CA ALA A 18 -2.83 7.26 -21.17
C ALA A 18 -3.81 8.27 -20.55
N ALA A 19 -3.91 8.30 -19.21
CA ALA A 19 -4.76 9.26 -18.51
C ALA A 19 -4.25 10.70 -18.65
N LEU A 20 -2.93 10.93 -18.64
CA LEU A 20 -2.33 12.26 -18.80
C LEU A 20 -2.40 12.80 -20.23
N ALA A 21 -2.63 11.95 -21.24
CA ALA A 21 -2.69 12.35 -22.64
C ALA A 21 -3.76 13.44 -22.93
N GLU A 22 -4.84 13.50 -22.15
CA GLU A 22 -5.85 14.55 -22.28
C GLU A 22 -5.35 15.98 -21.93
N PHE A 23 -4.17 16.06 -21.30
CA PHE A 23 -3.53 17.32 -20.89
C PHE A 23 -2.37 17.73 -21.78
N ALA A 24 -2.05 16.98 -22.84
CA ALA A 24 -0.85 17.17 -23.67
C ALA A 24 -0.71 18.58 -24.27
N ASP A 25 -1.85 19.22 -24.63
CA ASP A 25 -1.87 20.55 -25.28
C ASP A 25 -2.19 21.68 -24.29
N ARG A 26 -2.10 21.43 -22.97
CA ARG A 26 -2.46 22.43 -21.93
C ARG A 26 -1.27 23.22 -21.40
N GLY A 27 -0.10 23.12 -22.02
CA GLY A 27 1.10 23.87 -21.63
C GLY A 27 1.77 23.38 -20.35
N VAL A 28 1.53 22.11 -19.97
CA VAL A 28 2.18 21.43 -18.86
C VAL A 28 2.84 20.15 -19.40
N ASP A 29 4.14 20.01 -19.13
CA ASP A 29 4.89 18.80 -19.44
C ASP A 29 4.85 17.83 -18.24
N PHE A 30 4.72 16.54 -18.53
CA PHE A 30 4.64 15.48 -17.54
C PHE A 30 5.83 14.53 -17.68
N THR A 31 6.47 14.25 -16.54
CA THR A 31 7.43 13.14 -16.43
C THR A 31 6.90 12.13 -15.43
N VAL A 32 6.83 10.86 -15.80
CA VAL A 32 6.33 9.76 -14.97
C VAL A 32 7.48 8.80 -14.67
N GLU A 33 7.73 8.59 -13.38
CA GLU A 33 8.65 7.58 -12.85
C GLU A 33 7.81 6.57 -12.06
N GLU A 34 7.64 5.35 -12.55
CA GLU A 34 6.85 4.30 -11.89
C GLU A 34 7.74 3.12 -11.48
N ASN A 35 7.54 2.63 -10.26
CA ASN A 35 8.18 1.43 -9.75
C ASN A 35 7.17 0.60 -8.95
N CYS A 36 6.73 -0.53 -9.54
CA CYS A 36 5.81 -1.47 -8.87
C CYS A 36 4.55 -0.79 -8.33
N LEU A 37 3.85 -0.03 -9.19
CA LEU A 37 2.61 0.72 -8.93
C LEU A 37 2.75 1.88 -7.94
N ASP A 38 3.95 2.27 -7.53
CA ASP A 38 4.24 3.54 -6.88
C ASP A 38 4.84 4.47 -7.93
N ALA A 39 4.19 5.59 -8.18
CA ALA A 39 4.59 6.50 -9.23
C ALA A 39 4.75 7.94 -8.73
N LYS A 40 5.74 8.61 -9.33
CA LYS A 40 6.00 10.02 -9.20
C LYS A 40 5.69 10.69 -10.53
N ILE A 41 4.77 11.65 -10.50
CA ILE A 41 4.43 12.51 -11.63
C ILE A 41 5.03 13.88 -11.35
N VAL A 42 5.92 14.33 -12.23
CA VAL A 42 6.47 15.68 -12.19
C VAL A 42 5.78 16.51 -13.26
N MET A 43 5.20 17.62 -12.85
CA MET A 43 4.56 18.61 -13.72
C MET A 43 5.48 19.81 -13.85
N THR A 44 5.82 20.19 -15.09
CA THR A 44 6.60 21.42 -15.37
C THR A 44 5.90 22.31 -16.37
N SER A 45 6.00 23.64 -16.22
CA SER A 45 5.29 24.58 -17.09
C SER A 45 5.92 25.97 -17.08
N GLU A 46 5.73 26.69 -18.19
CA GLU A 46 6.00 28.13 -18.34
C GLU A 46 4.72 28.97 -18.24
N LEU A 47 3.57 28.37 -17.98
CA LEU A 47 2.31 29.08 -17.78
C LEU A 47 2.40 30.02 -16.56
N ASP A 48 1.49 31.00 -16.50
CA ASP A 48 1.24 31.74 -15.27
C ASP A 48 0.65 30.82 -14.17
N ALA A 49 0.80 31.23 -12.92
CA ALA A 49 0.40 30.42 -11.76
C ALA A 49 -1.07 30.00 -11.80
N LYS A 50 -1.98 30.90 -12.23
CA LYS A 50 -3.42 30.61 -12.27
C LYS A 50 -3.78 29.56 -13.32
N SER A 51 -3.18 29.67 -14.52
CA SER A 51 -3.37 28.70 -15.60
C SER A 51 -2.79 27.34 -15.24
N PHE A 52 -1.60 27.32 -14.62
CA PHE A 52 -0.99 26.11 -14.11
C PHE A 52 -1.83 25.43 -13.02
N ASP A 53 -2.31 26.20 -12.02
CA ASP A 53 -3.14 25.65 -10.93
C ASP A 53 -4.45 25.05 -11.44
N ALA A 54 -5.02 25.55 -12.52
CA ALA A 54 -6.21 24.95 -13.14
C ALA A 54 -5.91 23.56 -13.72
N VAL A 55 -4.79 23.39 -14.43
CA VAL A 55 -4.36 22.07 -14.96
C VAL A 55 -3.99 21.13 -13.82
N LYS A 56 -3.18 21.59 -12.85
CA LYS A 56 -2.79 20.83 -11.67
C LYS A 56 -4.03 20.30 -10.93
N SER A 57 -5.02 21.14 -10.66
CA SER A 57 -6.25 20.73 -9.98
C SER A 57 -7.02 19.67 -10.77
N ALA A 58 -7.08 19.78 -12.08
CA ALA A 58 -7.71 18.77 -12.93
C ALA A 58 -6.97 17.43 -12.89
N VAL A 59 -5.62 17.45 -12.92
CA VAL A 59 -4.79 16.25 -12.77
C VAL A 59 -4.95 15.61 -11.37
N TYR A 60 -5.02 16.42 -10.31
CA TYR A 60 -5.29 15.90 -8.96
C TYR A 60 -6.67 15.26 -8.85
N ASN A 61 -7.69 15.82 -9.50
CA ASN A 61 -9.03 15.25 -9.55
C ASN A 61 -9.06 13.93 -10.34
N LEU A 62 -8.31 13.85 -11.45
CA LEU A 62 -8.20 12.63 -12.25
C LEU A 62 -7.65 11.46 -11.43
N PHE A 63 -6.63 11.71 -10.60
CA PHE A 63 -5.99 10.68 -9.77
C PHE A 63 -6.39 10.73 -8.29
N ALA A 64 -7.55 11.30 -7.94
CA ALA A 64 -7.95 11.55 -6.56
C ALA A 64 -7.90 10.30 -5.66
N GLU A 65 -8.25 9.12 -6.21
CA GLU A 65 -8.22 7.85 -5.47
C GLU A 65 -6.82 7.26 -5.31
N GLN A 66 -5.86 7.69 -6.11
CA GLN A 66 -4.49 7.18 -6.17
C GLN A 66 -3.47 8.09 -5.49
N VAL A 67 -3.76 9.40 -5.40
CA VAL A 67 -2.83 10.39 -4.81
C VAL A 67 -2.63 10.13 -3.33
N TYR A 68 -1.35 10.04 -2.93
CA TYR A 68 -1.01 9.95 -1.53
C TYR A 68 -0.11 11.10 -1.03
N SER A 69 0.60 11.81 -1.93
CA SER A 69 1.41 12.96 -1.53
C SER A 69 1.49 14.01 -2.64
N ALA A 70 1.54 15.28 -2.23
CA ALA A 70 1.88 16.44 -3.06
C ALA A 70 3.39 16.77 -2.99
N GLU A 71 4.15 16.00 -2.26
CA GLU A 71 5.60 16.12 -2.07
C GLU A 71 6.28 14.86 -2.59
N ASP A 72 7.57 14.96 -2.93
CA ASP A 72 8.43 13.82 -3.27
C ASP A 72 8.77 13.03 -2.02
N ARG A 73 7.78 12.27 -1.52
CA ARG A 73 7.87 11.50 -0.29
C ARG A 73 7.45 10.05 -0.56
N GLU A 74 8.19 9.12 0.02
CA GLU A 74 7.90 7.70 -0.13
C GLU A 74 6.75 7.24 0.80
N LEU A 75 6.01 6.20 0.38
CA LEU A 75 4.88 5.64 1.14
C LEU A 75 5.22 5.26 2.57
N HIS A 76 6.39 4.66 2.79
CA HIS A 76 6.82 4.21 4.12
C HIS A 76 7.20 5.38 5.04
N GLU A 77 7.76 6.46 4.49
CA GLU A 77 8.05 7.69 5.25
C GLU A 77 6.76 8.39 5.69
N LEU A 78 5.79 8.47 4.76
CA LEU A 78 4.48 9.05 5.07
C LEU A 78 3.71 8.19 6.07
N ALA A 79 3.75 6.86 5.95
CA ALA A 79 3.13 5.95 6.91
C ALA A 79 3.74 6.13 8.31
N ALA A 80 5.08 6.20 8.42
CA ALA A 80 5.76 6.43 9.67
C ALA A 80 5.39 7.78 10.32
N GLN A 81 5.32 8.85 9.52
CA GLN A 81 4.88 10.16 9.99
C GLN A 81 3.44 10.13 10.51
N LEU A 82 2.52 9.51 9.77
CA LEU A 82 1.11 9.41 10.17
C LEU A 82 0.93 8.54 11.42
N LEU A 83 1.66 7.44 11.56
CA LEU A 83 1.68 6.64 12.80
C LEU A 83 2.09 7.50 13.99
N SER A 84 3.14 8.31 13.85
CA SER A 84 3.62 9.20 14.90
C SER A 84 2.59 10.29 15.24
N ILE A 85 2.00 10.95 14.24
CA ILE A 85 0.98 12.00 14.44
C ILE A 85 -0.25 11.44 15.16
N ASN A 86 -0.70 10.23 14.79
CA ASN A 86 -1.86 9.57 15.41
C ASN A 86 -1.53 8.87 16.74
N GLY A 87 -0.25 8.81 17.15
CA GLY A 87 0.19 8.10 18.35
C GLY A 87 -0.15 6.61 18.34
N LYS A 88 -0.16 5.96 17.15
CA LYS A 88 -0.56 4.56 16.97
C LYS A 88 0.64 3.63 16.92
N THR A 89 0.47 2.45 17.50
CA THR A 89 1.41 1.33 17.38
C THR A 89 0.94 0.38 16.27
N LEU A 90 1.87 -0.03 15.39
CA LEU A 90 1.64 -0.91 14.25
C LEU A 90 2.34 -2.24 14.43
N ALA A 91 1.65 -3.34 14.11
CA ALA A 91 2.25 -4.63 13.81
C ALA A 91 1.96 -5.06 12.36
N VAL A 92 2.90 -5.79 11.74
CA VAL A 92 2.81 -6.22 10.35
C VAL A 92 2.97 -7.74 10.22
N ALA A 93 2.05 -8.40 9.50
CA ALA A 93 2.15 -9.81 9.14
C ALA A 93 2.33 -9.99 7.64
N GLU A 94 3.48 -10.49 7.24
CA GLU A 94 3.83 -10.68 5.84
C GLU A 94 3.83 -12.15 5.44
N SER A 95 3.32 -12.44 4.24
CA SER A 95 3.46 -13.74 3.59
C SER A 95 4.27 -13.57 2.30
N LEU A 96 3.61 -13.33 1.15
CA LEU A 96 4.32 -13.21 -0.14
C LEU A 96 5.33 -12.05 -0.18
N THR A 97 5.13 -10.98 0.55
CA THR A 97 6.01 -9.81 0.58
C THR A 97 7.34 -10.09 1.30
N GLY A 98 7.34 -11.06 2.25
CA GLY A 98 8.56 -11.67 2.76
C GLY A 98 9.50 -10.76 3.55
N GLY A 99 8.96 -9.79 4.29
CA GLY A 99 9.71 -8.80 5.08
C GLY A 99 9.91 -7.45 4.38
N GLU A 100 9.41 -7.29 3.16
CA GLU A 100 9.61 -6.06 2.36
C GLU A 100 8.95 -4.82 3.01
N ILE A 101 7.74 -4.97 3.58
CA ILE A 101 7.05 -3.88 4.27
C ILE A 101 7.81 -3.51 5.54
N CYS A 102 8.20 -4.49 6.34
CA CYS A 102 8.98 -4.29 7.56
C CYS A 102 10.33 -3.62 7.27
N SER A 103 11.04 -4.07 6.21
CA SER A 103 12.32 -3.50 5.78
C SER A 103 12.19 -2.02 5.45
N ARG A 104 11.15 -1.63 4.69
CA ARG A 104 10.90 -0.22 4.33
C ARG A 104 10.53 0.62 5.54
N LEU A 105 9.64 0.15 6.41
CA LEU A 105 9.27 0.88 7.62
C LEU A 105 10.48 1.10 8.55
N THR A 106 11.31 0.06 8.73
CA THR A 106 12.49 0.14 9.60
C THR A 106 13.62 0.98 9.02
N SER A 107 13.59 1.35 7.75
CA SER A 107 14.52 2.32 7.16
C SER A 107 14.26 3.76 7.61
N VAL A 108 13.08 4.05 8.20
CA VAL A 108 12.73 5.39 8.67
C VAL A 108 13.26 5.60 10.08
N PRO A 109 14.14 6.59 10.31
CA PRO A 109 14.65 6.90 11.66
C PRO A 109 13.52 7.24 12.64
N GLY A 110 13.57 6.68 13.84
CA GLY A 110 12.58 6.92 14.89
C GLY A 110 11.32 6.06 14.83
N ILE A 111 11.14 5.21 13.80
CA ILE A 111 9.96 4.37 13.64
C ILE A 111 9.74 3.39 14.80
N SER A 112 10.78 3.07 15.58
CA SER A 112 10.68 2.18 16.74
C SER A 112 9.73 2.65 17.83
N ALA A 113 9.34 3.92 17.82
CA ALA A 113 8.31 4.44 18.71
C ALA A 113 6.90 3.97 18.34
N ASN A 114 6.68 3.58 17.07
CA ASN A 114 5.36 3.26 16.52
C ASN A 114 5.29 1.86 15.88
N PHE A 115 6.41 1.31 15.40
CA PHE A 115 6.45 -0.03 14.83
C PHE A 115 6.82 -1.03 15.91
N TYR A 116 5.80 -1.81 16.34
CA TYR A 116 5.95 -2.76 17.45
C TYR A 116 6.65 -4.04 17.02
N GLU A 117 6.14 -4.69 15.98
CA GLU A 117 6.72 -5.91 15.44
C GLU A 117 6.36 -6.16 13.97
N GLY A 118 7.15 -7.01 13.32
CA GLY A 118 6.84 -7.58 12.01
C GLY A 118 7.11 -9.07 11.99
N VAL A 119 6.15 -9.86 11.51
CA VAL A 119 6.25 -11.31 11.43
C VAL A 119 6.11 -11.79 9.99
N VAL A 120 7.05 -12.61 9.53
CA VAL A 120 6.95 -13.29 8.22
C VAL A 120 6.32 -14.66 8.42
N CYS A 121 5.00 -14.75 8.19
CA CYS A 121 4.21 -15.98 8.31
C CYS A 121 4.03 -16.66 6.95
N TYR A 122 5.13 -17.19 6.38
CA TYR A 122 5.20 -17.60 4.98
C TYR A 122 4.39 -18.88 4.67
N ASN A 123 4.36 -19.83 5.57
CA ASN A 123 3.59 -21.07 5.38
C ASN A 123 2.39 -21.18 6.33
N ARG A 124 1.51 -22.18 6.11
CA ARG A 124 0.31 -22.40 6.93
C ARG A 124 0.63 -22.64 8.41
N GLY A 125 1.70 -23.37 8.70
CA GLY A 125 2.13 -23.64 10.08
C GLY A 125 2.53 -22.38 10.83
N ALA A 126 3.26 -21.48 10.18
CA ALA A 126 3.64 -20.18 10.75
C ALA A 126 2.40 -19.29 11.01
N LYS A 127 1.43 -19.26 10.09
CA LYS A 127 0.16 -18.55 10.30
C LYS A 127 -0.60 -19.05 11.53
N MET A 128 -0.65 -20.38 11.73
CA MET A 128 -1.29 -20.99 12.90
C MET A 128 -0.54 -20.68 14.20
N SER A 129 0.79 -20.83 14.20
CA SER A 129 1.57 -20.74 15.43
C SER A 129 1.87 -19.31 15.88
N ARG A 130 1.97 -18.35 14.95
CA ARG A 130 2.33 -16.96 15.25
C ARG A 130 1.14 -16.03 15.35
N LEU A 131 0.09 -16.29 14.56
CA LEU A 131 -1.09 -15.45 14.48
C LEU A 131 -2.36 -16.16 14.99
N HIS A 132 -2.20 -17.34 15.59
CA HIS A 132 -3.29 -18.13 16.17
C HIS A 132 -4.45 -18.43 15.20
N ILE A 133 -4.16 -18.46 13.87
CA ILE A 133 -5.18 -18.72 12.87
C ILE A 133 -5.65 -20.17 12.97
N PRO A 134 -6.97 -20.42 13.15
CA PRO A 134 -7.50 -21.77 13.30
C PRO A 134 -7.19 -22.65 12.06
N LYS A 135 -6.77 -23.89 12.28
CA LYS A 135 -6.54 -24.88 11.21
C LYS A 135 -7.79 -25.07 10.34
N ALA A 136 -8.97 -25.02 10.94
CA ALA A 136 -10.25 -25.14 10.24
C ALA A 136 -10.47 -24.00 9.23
N LEU A 137 -10.10 -22.75 9.58
CA LEU A 137 -10.19 -21.59 8.69
C LEU A 137 -9.28 -21.79 7.48
N LEU A 138 -8.01 -22.16 7.69
CA LEU A 138 -7.08 -22.43 6.59
C LEU A 138 -7.51 -23.64 5.74
N GLY A 139 -8.19 -24.63 6.35
CA GLY A 139 -8.75 -25.77 5.63
C GLY A 139 -9.93 -25.39 4.74
N ALA A 140 -10.81 -24.48 5.19
CA ALA A 140 -12.00 -24.06 4.49
C ALA A 140 -11.72 -23.03 3.37
N TYR A 141 -10.85 -22.05 3.62
CA TYR A 141 -10.65 -20.89 2.73
C TYR A 141 -9.27 -20.85 2.06
N GLY A 142 -8.34 -21.67 2.53
CA GLY A 142 -6.96 -21.65 2.06
C GLY A 142 -6.09 -20.59 2.72
N ALA A 143 -4.80 -20.63 2.41
CA ALA A 143 -3.82 -19.68 2.95
C ALA A 143 -3.90 -18.31 2.27
N VAL A 144 -4.46 -18.25 1.07
CA VAL A 144 -4.63 -17.02 0.26
C VAL A 144 -6.12 -16.76 0.11
N SER A 145 -6.70 -16.00 1.03
CA SER A 145 -8.12 -15.65 1.03
C SER A 145 -8.37 -14.37 1.83
N ARG A 146 -9.54 -13.79 1.65
CA ARG A 146 -10.03 -12.65 2.42
C ARG A 146 -10.08 -12.99 3.91
N GLU A 147 -10.60 -14.17 4.24
CA GLU A 147 -10.75 -14.66 5.61
C GLU A 147 -9.39 -14.87 6.28
N THR A 148 -8.40 -15.37 5.53
CA THR A 148 -7.03 -15.53 6.05
C THR A 148 -6.35 -14.19 6.26
N ALA A 149 -6.50 -13.22 5.34
CA ALA A 149 -5.95 -11.87 5.51
C ALA A 149 -6.58 -11.16 6.72
N TYR A 150 -7.91 -11.26 6.89
CA TYR A 150 -8.62 -10.76 8.06
C TYR A 150 -8.07 -11.39 9.36
N ALA A 151 -7.95 -12.72 9.39
CA ALA A 151 -7.45 -13.45 10.56
C ALA A 151 -5.98 -13.12 10.86
N MET A 152 -5.17 -12.83 9.83
CA MET A 152 -3.78 -12.37 10.01
C MET A 152 -3.73 -11.02 10.73
N VAL A 153 -4.55 -10.04 10.31
CA VAL A 153 -4.66 -8.75 11.02
C VAL A 153 -5.16 -8.96 12.45
N ARG A 154 -6.20 -9.76 12.62
CA ARG A 154 -6.79 -10.03 13.94
C ARG A 154 -5.78 -10.65 14.91
N GLY A 155 -4.93 -11.54 14.43
CA GLY A 155 -3.86 -12.18 15.21
C GLY A 155 -2.69 -11.27 15.60
N LEU A 156 -2.62 -10.04 15.03
CA LEU A 156 -1.66 -9.00 15.42
C LEU A 156 -2.19 -8.07 16.51
N LEU A 157 -3.53 -7.96 16.63
CA LEU A 157 -4.19 -6.94 17.47
C LEU A 157 -4.27 -7.38 18.92
N GLU A 158 -3.13 -7.63 19.55
CA GLU A 158 -2.98 -7.84 20.97
C GLU A 158 -2.27 -6.63 21.60
N PRO A 159 -2.72 -6.16 22.80
CA PRO A 159 -2.03 -5.01 23.41
C PRO A 159 -0.53 -5.21 23.57
N PRO A 160 0.33 -4.21 23.21
CA PRO A 160 -0.04 -2.81 23.00
C PRO A 160 -0.25 -2.40 21.53
N VAL A 161 -0.60 -3.32 20.63
CA VAL A 161 -0.77 -3.03 19.20
C VAL A 161 -2.14 -2.41 18.91
N ASP A 162 -2.13 -1.21 18.33
CA ASP A 162 -3.36 -0.50 17.95
C ASP A 162 -3.84 -0.87 16.55
N LEU A 163 -2.90 -1.12 15.62
CA LEU A 163 -3.15 -1.26 14.18
C LEU A 163 -2.40 -2.44 13.60
N GLY A 164 -3.09 -3.26 12.84
CA GLY A 164 -2.53 -4.39 12.10
C GLY A 164 -2.55 -4.18 10.59
N LEU A 165 -1.45 -4.57 9.91
CA LEU A 165 -1.34 -4.64 8.46
C LEU A 165 -0.91 -6.04 8.07
N ALA A 166 -1.61 -6.68 7.11
CA ALA A 166 -1.26 -8.04 6.69
C ALA A 166 -1.33 -8.22 5.18
N THR A 167 -0.45 -9.08 4.64
CA THR A 167 -0.47 -9.48 3.23
C THR A 167 -0.43 -11.00 3.10
N THR A 168 -1.31 -11.55 2.24
CA THR A 168 -1.23 -12.96 1.83
C THR A 168 -1.56 -13.06 0.34
N GLY A 169 -0.85 -13.91 -0.43
CA GLY A 169 -1.03 -13.97 -1.86
C GLY A 169 -0.04 -14.88 -2.57
N LEU A 170 -0.16 -14.94 -3.89
CA LEU A 170 0.63 -15.79 -4.78
C LEU A 170 1.51 -14.96 -5.71
N ALA A 171 2.81 -14.94 -5.45
CA ALA A 171 3.77 -14.22 -6.29
C ALA A 171 4.35 -15.07 -7.44
N GLY A 172 3.93 -16.33 -7.57
CA GLY A 172 4.38 -17.22 -8.63
C GLY A 172 5.70 -17.95 -8.33
N PRO A 173 6.20 -18.74 -9.32
CA PRO A 173 5.75 -18.82 -10.72
C PRO A 173 4.47 -19.64 -10.93
N GLN A 174 4.05 -20.43 -9.96
CA GLN A 174 2.84 -21.25 -10.04
C GLN A 174 1.76 -20.73 -9.09
N GLY A 175 0.48 -20.92 -9.47
CA GLY A 175 -0.67 -20.73 -8.58
C GLY A 175 -0.72 -21.82 -7.51
N ASP A 176 -1.57 -21.64 -6.53
CA ASP A 176 -1.83 -22.61 -5.47
C ASP A 176 -3.32 -22.65 -5.12
N GLU A 177 -3.81 -23.81 -4.65
CA GLU A 177 -5.21 -23.99 -4.23
C GLU A 177 -6.25 -23.57 -5.30
N GLY A 178 -5.93 -23.75 -6.61
CA GLY A 178 -6.78 -23.32 -7.71
C GLY A 178 -6.84 -21.81 -7.95
N LYS A 179 -5.99 -21.04 -7.27
CA LYS A 179 -5.92 -19.57 -7.35
C LYS A 179 -4.79 -19.13 -8.28
N PRO A 180 -4.98 -18.04 -9.05
CA PRO A 180 -3.97 -17.59 -10.01
C PRO A 180 -2.81 -16.87 -9.33
N VAL A 181 -1.66 -16.86 -10.01
CA VAL A 181 -0.53 -15.98 -9.68
C VAL A 181 -0.99 -14.52 -9.75
N GLY A 182 -0.48 -13.70 -8.84
CA GLY A 182 -0.82 -12.29 -8.73
C GLY A 182 -2.01 -12.00 -7.82
N LEU A 183 -2.80 -13.00 -7.43
CA LEU A 183 -3.88 -12.81 -6.44
C LEU A 183 -3.28 -12.52 -5.06
N VAL A 184 -3.65 -11.38 -4.49
CA VAL A 184 -3.19 -10.92 -3.18
C VAL A 184 -4.35 -10.34 -2.39
N TYR A 185 -4.39 -10.65 -1.10
CA TYR A 185 -5.27 -10.03 -0.12
C TYR A 185 -4.44 -9.19 0.85
N ILE A 186 -4.85 -7.95 1.04
CA ILE A 186 -4.22 -6.97 1.94
C ILE A 186 -5.24 -6.59 3.00
N GLY A 187 -4.93 -6.85 4.26
CA GLY A 187 -5.77 -6.48 5.40
C GLY A 187 -5.15 -5.32 6.16
N VAL A 188 -5.95 -4.34 6.57
CA VAL A 188 -5.56 -3.25 7.47
C VAL A 188 -6.71 -2.92 8.41
N GLY A 189 -6.40 -2.63 9.67
CA GLY A 189 -7.44 -2.26 10.62
C GLY A 189 -7.02 -2.30 12.08
N ALA A 190 -7.95 -1.86 12.93
CA ALA A 190 -7.85 -1.75 14.39
C ALA A 190 -9.09 -2.34 15.05
N GLY A 191 -8.94 -2.99 16.19
CA GLY A 191 -10.06 -3.59 16.94
C GLY A 191 -10.90 -4.53 16.07
N ASP A 192 -12.19 -4.23 15.93
CA ASP A 192 -13.12 -4.99 15.11
C ASP A 192 -13.29 -4.41 13.68
N PHE A 193 -12.68 -3.26 13.41
CA PHE A 193 -12.77 -2.57 12.12
C PHE A 193 -11.57 -2.92 11.23
N ILE A 194 -11.66 -4.08 10.59
CA ILE A 194 -10.63 -4.59 9.67
C ILE A 194 -11.19 -4.62 8.25
N THR A 195 -10.52 -3.94 7.35
CA THR A 195 -10.83 -3.95 5.90
C THR A 195 -9.84 -4.85 5.17
N VAL A 196 -10.34 -5.67 4.24
CA VAL A 196 -9.52 -6.52 3.39
C VAL A 196 -9.77 -6.19 1.93
N PHE A 197 -8.71 -5.90 1.21
CA PHE A 197 -8.69 -5.59 -0.22
C PHE A 197 -8.19 -6.80 -1.00
N GLU A 198 -8.92 -7.20 -2.04
CA GLU A 198 -8.45 -8.14 -3.04
C GLU A 198 -7.77 -7.38 -4.17
N LYS A 199 -6.58 -7.81 -4.56
CA LYS A 199 -5.81 -7.25 -5.68
C LYS A 199 -5.30 -8.35 -6.59
N ARG A 200 -5.08 -7.97 -7.85
CA ARG A 200 -4.50 -8.84 -8.88
C ARG A 200 -3.36 -8.10 -9.53
N PHE A 201 -2.15 -8.49 -9.18
CA PHE A 201 -0.93 -7.91 -9.74
C PHE A 201 -0.43 -8.75 -10.90
N THR A 202 0.26 -8.08 -11.84
CA THR A 202 0.88 -8.70 -13.02
C THR A 202 2.39 -8.55 -12.96
N GLY A 203 3.11 -9.31 -13.79
CA GLY A 203 4.56 -9.27 -13.89
C GLY A 203 5.25 -10.48 -13.23
N ASP A 204 6.54 -10.36 -13.05
CA ASP A 204 7.35 -11.38 -12.39
C ASP A 204 7.13 -11.41 -10.87
N ARG A 205 7.74 -12.42 -10.23
CA ARG A 205 7.64 -12.60 -8.80
C ARG A 205 8.04 -11.38 -7.97
N ASN A 206 9.10 -10.66 -8.37
CA ASN A 206 9.59 -9.52 -7.63
C ASN A 206 8.67 -8.31 -7.84
N ARG A 207 8.18 -8.07 -9.07
CA ARG A 207 7.19 -7.02 -9.34
C ARG A 207 5.91 -7.25 -8.52
N ILE A 208 5.37 -8.47 -8.48
CA ILE A 208 4.16 -8.79 -7.70
C ILE A 208 4.38 -8.52 -6.21
N ARG A 209 5.52 -8.95 -5.64
CA ARG A 209 5.84 -8.75 -4.22
C ARG A 209 5.98 -7.26 -3.88
N ASN A 210 6.70 -6.50 -4.70
CA ASN A 210 6.91 -5.07 -4.49
C ASN A 210 5.63 -4.26 -4.70
N SER A 211 4.81 -4.59 -5.72
CA SER A 211 3.50 -3.96 -5.92
C SER A 211 2.56 -4.23 -4.74
N ALA A 212 2.59 -5.45 -4.18
CA ALA A 212 1.81 -5.78 -2.99
C ALA A 212 2.28 -5.00 -1.75
N ALA A 213 3.59 -4.80 -1.59
CA ALA A 213 4.15 -4.01 -0.48
C ALA A 213 3.80 -2.53 -0.61
N ASN A 214 3.95 -1.93 -1.82
CA ASN A 214 3.56 -0.54 -2.09
C ASN A 214 2.06 -0.33 -1.83
N THR A 215 1.21 -1.21 -2.37
CA THR A 215 -0.23 -1.13 -2.18
C THR A 215 -0.65 -1.31 -0.72
N ALA A 216 0.03 -2.17 0.05
CA ALA A 216 -0.23 -2.34 1.48
C ALA A 216 0.11 -1.07 2.27
N LEU A 217 1.26 -0.44 2.01
CA LEU A 217 1.64 0.84 2.62
C LEU A 217 0.68 1.97 2.21
N PHE A 218 0.22 1.99 0.95
CA PHE A 218 -0.78 2.94 0.49
C PHE A 218 -2.11 2.81 1.25
N TYR A 219 -2.61 1.60 1.48
CA TYR A 219 -3.81 1.40 2.27
C TYR A 219 -3.61 1.74 3.75
N LEU A 220 -2.42 1.51 4.30
CA LEU A 220 -2.08 1.98 5.64
C LEU A 220 -2.13 3.51 5.73
N VAL A 221 -1.54 4.22 4.76
CA VAL A 221 -1.59 5.69 4.68
C VAL A 221 -3.03 6.19 4.57
N ARG A 222 -3.85 5.57 3.72
CA ARG A 222 -5.28 5.93 3.59
C ARG A 222 -6.05 5.71 4.90
N TYR A 223 -5.83 4.59 5.55
CA TYR A 223 -6.46 4.26 6.82
C TYR A 223 -6.12 5.31 7.90
N LEU A 224 -4.84 5.63 8.06
CA LEU A 224 -4.37 6.60 9.04
C LEU A 224 -4.86 8.03 8.78
N ARG A 225 -5.17 8.40 7.53
CA ARG A 225 -5.75 9.71 7.19
C ARG A 225 -7.23 9.84 7.56
N VAL A 226 -7.99 8.75 7.49
CA VAL A 226 -9.41 8.74 7.89
C VAL A 226 -9.53 8.96 9.40
N ASP A 227 -8.64 8.38 10.20
CA ASP A 227 -8.59 8.60 11.65
C ASP A 227 -8.38 10.08 12.01
N ILE A 228 -7.56 10.82 11.24
CA ILE A 228 -7.34 12.27 11.45
C ILE A 228 -8.60 13.10 11.19
N LEU A 229 -9.46 12.67 10.25
CA LEU A 229 -10.68 13.41 9.88
C LEU A 229 -11.88 13.11 10.80
N GLN A 230 -11.74 12.14 11.71
CA GLN A 230 -12.77 11.74 12.70
C GLN A 230 -12.49 12.30 14.10
N LEU A 231 -11.38 13.03 14.29
CA LEU A 231 -11.03 13.78 15.51
C LEU A 231 -11.38 15.27 15.33
#